data_44f1125791f7334c7c07d46ec8ffd367
#
_entry.id   44f1125791f7334c7c07d46ec8ffd367
#
_cell.length_a   1.000
_cell.length_b   1.000
_cell.length_c   1.000
_cell.angle_alpha   90.00
_cell.angle_beta   90.00
_cell.angle_gamma   90.00
#
_symmetry.space_group_name_H-M   'P 1'
#
loop_
_entity.id
_entity.type
_entity.pdbx_description
1 polymer ?
#
loop_
_entity_poly.entity_id
_entity_poly.type
_entity_poly.pdbx_seq_one_letter_code
_entity_poly.pdbx_strand_id
1 'polypeptide(L)'
;SSETDPDIRNYIPKNMDSRVTNDSIEKEFGVQDMIMVLFTDTTVLKPGDLQQIREVDRAFSRMEGIGTVNSLFTARKIEGREGMMTVDPLIRRIPQSAEDLETLRQEILDNQFARDIVVSSDMTAAAITGTINKNVSEYETLSRVDSVIAANQGDAAILNGGLPYIRQFITSDVNHDALILIPLALVIMLTVLKLSLGDWRSVFIPFT
;
A
#
# COMPACT_ATOMS: atom_id res chain seq x y z
N SER A 1 -0.16 6.61 27.43
CA SER A 1 -0.71 6.82 26.09
C SER A 1 -1.46 5.55 25.72
N SER A 2 -2.76 5.68 25.49
CA SER A 2 -3.57 4.59 24.94
C SER A 2 -3.22 4.51 23.46
N GLU A 3 -2.31 3.61 23.10
CA GLU A 3 -2.05 3.29 21.71
C GLU A 3 -3.22 2.45 21.19
N THR A 4 -3.97 3.00 20.24
CA THR A 4 -5.00 2.25 19.53
C THR A 4 -4.27 1.26 18.62
N ASP A 5 -4.44 -0.03 18.87
CA ASP A 5 -3.89 -1.06 17.99
C ASP A 5 -4.76 -1.18 16.72
N PRO A 6 -4.27 -0.71 15.57
CA PRO A 6 -5.05 -0.68 14.32
C PRO A 6 -5.08 -2.04 13.62
N ASP A 7 -4.54 -3.09 14.21
CA ASP A 7 -4.52 -4.41 13.60
C ASP A 7 -5.93 -5.03 13.60
N ILE A 8 -6.56 -5.02 12.43
CA ILE A 8 -7.89 -5.60 12.19
C ILE A 8 -7.97 -7.04 12.70
N ARG A 9 -6.85 -7.76 12.75
CA ARG A 9 -6.76 -9.13 13.25
C ARG A 9 -7.13 -9.24 14.73
N ASN A 10 -6.93 -8.19 15.51
CA ASN A 10 -7.27 -8.19 16.93
C ASN A 10 -8.78 -8.14 17.21
N TYR A 11 -9.57 -7.76 16.20
CA TYR A 11 -11.04 -7.80 16.27
C TYR A 11 -11.62 -9.18 15.91
N ILE A 12 -10.81 -10.10 15.38
CA ILE A 12 -11.22 -11.46 15.06
C ILE A 12 -10.90 -12.37 16.26
N PRO A 13 -11.89 -13.17 16.77
CA PRO A 13 -11.65 -14.08 17.89
C PRO A 13 -10.48 -15.04 17.62
N LYS A 14 -9.59 -15.21 18.60
CA LYS A 14 -8.38 -16.05 18.47
C LYS A 14 -8.65 -17.53 18.19
N ASN A 15 -9.84 -18.00 18.52
CA ASN A 15 -10.28 -19.38 18.33
C ASN A 15 -11.06 -19.60 17.02
N MET A 16 -11.14 -18.62 16.16
CA MET A 16 -11.81 -18.76 14.85
C MET A 16 -10.91 -19.55 13.89
N ASP A 17 -11.44 -20.59 13.25
CA ASP A 17 -10.66 -21.48 12.37
C ASP A 17 -9.89 -20.71 11.28
N SER A 18 -10.52 -19.68 10.70
CA SER A 18 -9.87 -18.83 9.70
C SER A 18 -8.67 -18.08 10.27
N ARG A 19 -8.72 -17.63 11.54
CA ARG A 19 -7.60 -16.96 12.20
C ARG A 19 -6.48 -17.95 12.52
N VAL A 20 -6.80 -19.11 13.07
CA VAL A 20 -5.81 -20.16 13.39
C VAL A 20 -5.06 -20.61 12.12
N THR A 21 -5.82 -20.78 11.02
CA THR A 21 -5.23 -21.13 9.73
C THR A 21 -4.34 -20.00 9.20
N ASN A 22 -4.81 -18.75 9.26
CA ASN A 22 -4.03 -17.59 8.80
C ASN A 22 -2.77 -17.37 9.63
N ASP A 23 -2.85 -17.49 10.96
CA ASP A 23 -1.69 -17.37 11.86
C ASP A 23 -0.66 -18.49 11.59
N SER A 24 -1.12 -19.68 11.21
CA SER A 24 -0.25 -20.79 10.83
C SER A 24 0.45 -20.52 9.50
N ILE A 25 -0.27 -20.02 8.50
CA ILE A 25 0.28 -19.60 7.21
C ILE A 25 1.30 -18.47 7.40
N GLU A 26 0.94 -17.45 8.22
CA GLU A 26 1.82 -16.34 8.52
C GLU A 26 3.13 -16.79 9.20
N LYS A 27 3.04 -17.75 10.11
CA LYS A 27 4.19 -18.30 10.82
C LYS A 27 5.10 -19.11 9.89
N GLU A 28 4.53 -19.84 8.92
CA GLU A 28 5.26 -20.73 8.01
C GLU A 28 5.83 -19.97 6.80
N PHE A 29 5.06 -19.05 6.23
CA PHE A 29 5.41 -18.34 4.99
C PHE A 29 5.84 -16.89 5.20
N GLY A 30 5.68 -16.36 6.42
CA GLY A 30 6.05 -14.97 6.74
C GLY A 30 5.21 -13.99 5.93
N VAL A 31 3.97 -13.70 6.36
CA VAL A 31 3.18 -12.65 5.71
C VAL A 31 3.87 -11.31 5.90
N GLN A 32 4.29 -10.72 4.81
CA GLN A 32 4.76 -9.35 4.76
C GLN A 32 3.62 -8.48 4.24
N ASP A 33 3.38 -7.38 4.94
CA ASP A 33 2.44 -6.38 4.44
C ASP A 33 2.92 -5.85 3.09
N MET A 34 1.99 -5.79 2.14
CA MET A 34 2.26 -5.27 0.79
C MET A 34 1.65 -3.90 0.61
N ILE A 35 2.43 -3.02 0.02
CA ILE A 35 1.95 -1.77 -0.57
C ILE A 35 1.88 -1.92 -2.07
N MET A 36 0.94 -1.21 -2.68
CA MET A 36 0.75 -1.18 -4.12
C MET A 36 0.68 0.27 -4.59
N VAL A 37 1.41 0.56 -5.65
CA VAL A 37 1.28 1.81 -6.42
C VAL A 37 0.76 1.46 -7.79
N LEU A 38 -0.39 2.01 -8.12
CA LEU A 38 -1.11 1.77 -9.36
C LEU A 38 -1.00 2.99 -10.26
N PHE A 39 -0.57 2.79 -11.49
CA PHE A 39 -0.54 3.78 -12.57
C PHE A 39 -1.72 3.51 -13.48
N THR A 40 -2.47 4.55 -13.84
CA THR A 40 -3.62 4.43 -14.74
C THR A 40 -3.61 5.52 -15.81
N ASP A 41 -3.81 5.11 -17.07
CA ASP A 41 -3.99 5.98 -18.22
C ASP A 41 -4.82 5.23 -19.28
N THR A 42 -5.12 5.88 -20.39
CA THR A 42 -5.73 5.24 -21.59
C THR A 42 -4.90 4.06 -22.09
N THR A 43 -3.57 4.13 -21.95
CA THR A 43 -2.63 3.02 -22.03
C THR A 43 -1.36 3.39 -21.28
N VAL A 44 -0.92 2.52 -20.37
CA VAL A 44 0.31 2.70 -19.58
C VAL A 44 1.59 2.32 -20.35
N LEU A 45 1.45 1.89 -21.61
CA LEU A 45 2.60 1.55 -22.44
C LEU A 45 3.19 2.74 -23.18
N LYS A 46 2.68 3.96 -23.03
CA LYS A 46 3.31 5.17 -23.59
C LYS A 46 4.74 5.31 -23.06
N PRO A 47 5.70 5.78 -23.86
CA PRO A 47 7.07 5.96 -23.42
C PRO A 47 7.20 6.84 -22.16
N GLY A 48 6.36 7.89 -22.02
CA GLY A 48 6.30 8.76 -20.84
C GLY A 48 5.86 8.01 -19.58
N ASP A 49 4.79 7.23 -19.66
CA ASP A 49 4.26 6.45 -18.56
C ASP A 49 5.23 5.34 -18.14
N LEU A 50 5.83 4.65 -19.12
CA LEU A 50 6.88 3.66 -18.84
C LEU A 50 8.09 4.29 -18.16
N GLN A 51 8.46 5.52 -18.53
CA GLN A 51 9.53 6.25 -17.84
C GLN A 51 9.14 6.58 -16.40
N GLN A 52 7.92 7.06 -16.18
CA GLN A 52 7.38 7.37 -14.86
C GLN A 52 7.35 6.12 -13.97
N ILE A 53 6.81 5.00 -14.46
CA ILE A 53 6.80 3.70 -13.78
C ILE A 53 8.23 3.26 -13.42
N ARG A 54 9.19 3.41 -14.34
CA ARG A 54 10.59 3.03 -14.12
C ARG A 54 11.28 3.86 -13.04
N GLU A 55 10.99 5.14 -12.95
CA GLU A 55 11.56 6.01 -11.92
C GLU A 55 11.03 5.66 -10.54
N VAL A 56 9.74 5.41 -10.42
CA VAL A 56 9.13 4.93 -9.17
C VAL A 56 9.64 3.54 -8.81
N ASP A 57 9.71 2.59 -9.75
CA ASP A 57 10.27 1.24 -9.53
C ASP A 57 11.70 1.30 -8.98
N ARG A 58 12.56 2.14 -9.56
CA ARG A 58 13.94 2.33 -9.09
C ARG A 58 14.00 2.93 -7.69
N ALA A 59 13.13 3.89 -7.39
CA ALA A 59 13.05 4.49 -6.07
C ALA A 59 12.60 3.47 -5.02
N PHE A 60 11.60 2.65 -5.33
CA PHE A 60 11.12 1.56 -4.48
C PHE A 60 12.20 0.51 -4.23
N SER A 61 12.88 0.05 -5.28
CA SER A 61 13.92 -0.98 -5.18
C SER A 61 15.14 -0.56 -4.33
N ARG A 62 15.31 0.76 -4.09
CA ARG A 62 16.40 1.32 -3.28
C ARG A 62 15.92 1.84 -1.92
N MET A 63 14.61 1.84 -1.68
CA MET A 63 14.04 2.42 -0.48
C MET A 63 14.27 1.50 0.72
N GLU A 64 14.87 2.04 1.77
CA GLU A 64 14.92 1.36 3.05
C GLU A 64 13.50 1.15 3.60
N GLY A 65 13.19 -0.05 4.05
CA GLY A 65 11.84 -0.43 4.49
C GLY A 65 11.02 -1.16 3.44
N ILE A 66 11.42 -1.12 2.16
CA ILE A 66 10.83 -1.93 1.10
C ILE A 66 11.70 -3.17 0.87
N GLY A 67 11.05 -4.32 0.83
CA GLY A 67 11.69 -5.61 0.53
C GLY A 67 11.58 -5.97 -0.95
N THR A 68 10.87 -7.07 -1.25
CA THR A 68 10.70 -7.51 -2.64
C THR A 68 9.80 -6.57 -3.41
N VAL A 69 10.27 -6.08 -4.56
CA VAL A 69 9.50 -5.25 -5.48
C VAL A 69 9.12 -6.06 -6.71
N ASN A 70 7.83 -6.06 -7.05
CA ASN A 70 7.32 -6.61 -8.30
C ASN A 70 6.72 -5.50 -9.14
N SER A 71 7.15 -5.41 -10.37
CA SER A 71 6.72 -4.40 -11.35
C SER A 71 6.92 -4.92 -12.77
N LEU A 72 6.50 -4.14 -13.75
CA LEU A 72 6.77 -4.42 -15.16
C LEU A 72 8.27 -4.51 -15.48
N PHE A 73 9.13 -3.80 -14.73
CA PHE A 73 10.60 -3.80 -14.92
C PHE A 73 11.32 -4.91 -14.15
N THR A 74 10.69 -5.48 -13.13
CA THR A 74 11.20 -6.65 -12.41
C THR A 74 10.64 -7.96 -12.97
N ALA A 75 9.54 -7.91 -13.74
CA ALA A 75 8.96 -9.05 -14.43
C ALA A 75 9.98 -9.69 -15.38
N ARG A 76 9.99 -11.01 -15.44
CA ARG A 76 10.93 -11.80 -16.24
C ARG A 76 10.21 -12.60 -17.31
N LYS A 77 10.81 -12.66 -18.48
CA LYS A 77 10.40 -13.52 -19.56
C LYS A 77 11.23 -14.79 -19.52
N ILE A 78 10.56 -15.94 -19.52
CA ILE A 78 11.22 -17.26 -19.54
C ILE A 78 11.10 -17.79 -20.96
N GLU A 79 12.21 -17.91 -21.67
CA GLU A 79 12.25 -18.47 -23.02
C GLU A 79 13.06 -19.76 -23.02
N GLY A 80 12.50 -20.81 -23.61
CA GLY A 80 13.24 -22.02 -23.95
C GLY A 80 13.90 -21.89 -25.33
N ARG A 81 15.22 -21.83 -25.39
CA ARG A 81 15.97 -21.85 -26.66
C ARG A 81 16.94 -23.03 -26.64
N GLU A 82 16.86 -23.89 -27.64
CA GLU A 82 17.83 -24.98 -27.90
C GLU A 82 18.15 -25.85 -26.65
N GLY A 83 17.12 -26.14 -25.82
CA GLY A 83 17.30 -26.95 -24.61
C GLY A 83 17.84 -26.19 -23.39
N MET A 84 18.06 -24.89 -23.46
CA MET A 84 18.38 -24.01 -22.35
C MET A 84 17.22 -23.08 -22.03
N MET A 85 16.95 -22.86 -20.75
CA MET A 85 16.01 -21.82 -20.28
C MET A 85 16.76 -20.51 -20.09
N THR A 86 16.38 -19.47 -20.82
CA THR A 86 16.87 -18.11 -20.58
C THR A 86 15.83 -17.32 -19.80
N VAL A 87 16.29 -16.56 -18.82
CA VAL A 87 15.45 -15.71 -17.99
C VAL A 87 15.91 -14.27 -18.19
N ASP A 88 15.17 -13.54 -18.97
CA ASP A 88 15.45 -12.15 -19.35
C ASP A 88 14.46 -11.18 -18.72
N PRO A 89 14.85 -9.91 -18.45
CA PRO A 89 13.89 -8.87 -18.08
C PRO A 89 12.88 -8.67 -19.22
N LEU A 90 11.60 -8.51 -18.88
CA LEU A 90 10.54 -8.24 -19.83
C LEU A 90 10.78 -6.92 -20.57
N ILE A 91 11.23 -5.89 -19.87
CA ILE A 91 11.63 -4.60 -20.44
C ILE A 91 13.11 -4.33 -20.17
N ARG A 92 13.93 -4.41 -21.22
CA ARG A 92 15.35 -3.98 -21.17
C ARG A 92 15.52 -2.49 -21.43
N ARG A 93 14.78 -1.96 -22.40
CA ARG A 93 14.75 -0.54 -22.79
C ARG A 93 13.31 -0.12 -23.01
N ILE A 94 12.99 1.12 -22.66
CA ILE A 94 11.68 1.70 -22.96
C ILE A 94 11.55 1.83 -24.48
N PRO A 95 10.55 1.19 -25.09
CA PRO A 95 10.29 1.28 -26.51
C PRO A 95 10.01 2.72 -26.94
N GLN A 96 10.48 3.10 -28.11
CA GLN A 96 10.26 4.45 -28.65
C GLN A 96 9.44 4.41 -29.95
N SER A 97 9.42 3.27 -30.64
CA SER A 97 8.66 3.08 -31.87
C SER A 97 7.31 2.41 -31.60
N ALA A 98 6.33 2.66 -32.45
CA ALA A 98 5.03 2.00 -32.36
C ALA A 98 5.13 0.48 -32.52
N GLU A 99 6.06 0.01 -33.34
CA GLU A 99 6.31 -1.42 -33.57
C GLU A 99 6.86 -2.11 -32.32
N ASP A 100 7.83 -1.47 -31.64
CA ASP A 100 8.39 -2.00 -30.38
C ASP A 100 7.35 -2.00 -29.26
N LEU A 101 6.46 -0.99 -29.23
CA LEU A 101 5.36 -0.93 -28.26
C LEU A 101 4.35 -2.06 -28.46
N GLU A 102 4.00 -2.36 -29.72
CA GLU A 102 3.10 -3.48 -30.02
C GLU A 102 3.76 -4.82 -29.70
N THR A 103 5.07 -4.96 -29.98
CA THR A 103 5.85 -6.14 -29.59
C THR A 103 5.83 -6.33 -28.07
N LEU A 104 6.10 -5.26 -27.29
CA LEU A 104 6.03 -5.31 -25.82
C LEU A 104 4.63 -5.69 -25.35
N ARG A 105 3.58 -5.16 -25.96
CA ARG A 105 2.20 -5.51 -25.64
C ARG A 105 1.95 -7.00 -25.79
N GLN A 106 2.37 -7.61 -26.90
CA GLN A 106 2.22 -9.04 -27.12
C GLN A 106 3.04 -9.85 -26.10
N GLU A 107 4.27 -9.42 -25.81
CA GLU A 107 5.10 -10.07 -24.80
C GLU A 107 4.48 -10.04 -23.39
N ILE A 108 3.79 -8.95 -23.02
CA ILE A 108 3.04 -8.86 -21.76
C ILE A 108 1.85 -9.82 -21.77
N LEU A 109 1.08 -9.85 -22.85
CA LEU A 109 -0.10 -10.71 -22.97
C LEU A 109 0.25 -12.20 -22.92
N ASP A 110 1.40 -12.58 -23.46
CA ASP A 110 1.88 -13.96 -23.47
C ASP A 110 2.57 -14.35 -22.15
N ASN A 111 2.90 -13.36 -21.31
CA ASN A 111 3.59 -13.60 -20.04
C ASN A 111 2.60 -13.74 -18.87
N GLN A 112 2.39 -14.97 -18.41
CA GLN A 112 1.49 -15.27 -17.29
C GLN A 112 1.90 -14.63 -15.94
N PHE A 113 3.15 -14.16 -15.79
CA PHE A 113 3.65 -13.47 -14.60
C PHE A 113 3.57 -11.95 -14.72
N ALA A 114 3.22 -11.43 -15.88
CA ALA A 114 3.05 -9.99 -16.11
C ALA A 114 1.57 -9.62 -16.31
N ARG A 115 0.87 -10.38 -17.16
CA ARG A 115 -0.54 -10.14 -17.47
C ARG A 115 -1.41 -10.33 -16.21
N ASP A 116 -2.23 -9.32 -15.92
CA ASP A 116 -3.18 -9.28 -14.80
C ASP A 116 -2.54 -9.40 -13.41
N ILE A 117 -1.19 -9.32 -13.33
CA ILE A 117 -0.43 -9.26 -12.08
C ILE A 117 0.23 -7.89 -11.91
N VAL A 118 1.00 -7.45 -12.90
CA VAL A 118 1.68 -6.15 -12.88
C VAL A 118 1.19 -5.19 -13.97
N VAL A 119 0.49 -5.69 -14.98
CA VAL A 119 -0.19 -4.88 -16.00
C VAL A 119 -1.54 -5.51 -16.31
N SER A 120 -2.58 -4.71 -16.43
CA SER A 120 -3.91 -5.16 -16.85
C SER A 120 -3.90 -5.63 -18.30
N SER A 121 -4.75 -6.61 -18.62
CA SER A 121 -4.84 -7.17 -19.99
C SER A 121 -5.23 -6.15 -21.06
N ASP A 122 -5.93 -5.07 -20.66
CA ASP A 122 -6.30 -3.94 -21.52
C ASP A 122 -5.23 -2.85 -21.61
N MET A 123 -4.12 -3.00 -20.88
CA MET A 123 -3.00 -2.06 -20.80
C MET A 123 -3.37 -0.67 -20.25
N THR A 124 -4.47 -0.56 -19.53
CA THR A 124 -4.90 0.72 -18.93
C THR A 124 -4.33 0.94 -17.53
N ALA A 125 -3.82 -0.10 -16.89
CA ALA A 125 -3.25 -0.03 -15.55
C ALA A 125 -1.96 -0.83 -15.44
N ALA A 126 -1.00 -0.28 -14.66
CA ALA A 126 0.21 -0.98 -14.26
C ALA A 126 0.43 -0.82 -12.75
N ALA A 127 0.90 -1.88 -12.09
CA ALA A 127 1.12 -1.90 -10.66
C ALA A 127 2.59 -2.11 -10.32
N ILE A 128 3.06 -1.39 -9.32
CA ILE A 128 4.28 -1.70 -8.58
C ILE A 128 3.84 -2.18 -7.20
N THR A 129 4.25 -3.38 -6.81
CA THR A 129 4.02 -3.89 -5.46
C THR A 129 5.33 -4.02 -4.71
N GLY A 130 5.32 -3.65 -3.44
CA GLY A 130 6.48 -3.78 -2.56
C GLY A 130 6.08 -4.37 -1.21
N THR A 131 6.90 -5.26 -0.67
CA THR A 131 6.70 -5.79 0.69
C THR A 131 7.33 -4.84 1.69
N ILE A 132 6.71 -4.66 2.87
CA ILE A 132 7.28 -3.85 3.95
C ILE A 132 8.13 -4.73 4.86
N ASN A 133 9.34 -4.27 5.14
CA ASN A 133 10.23 -4.90 6.12
C ASN A 133 9.78 -4.58 7.54
N LYS A 134 9.59 -5.60 8.37
CA LYS A 134 9.15 -5.44 9.79
C LYS A 134 10.15 -4.68 10.68
N ASN A 135 11.39 -4.48 10.21
CA ASN A 135 12.46 -3.82 10.99
C ASN A 135 12.49 -2.30 10.85
N VAL A 136 11.61 -1.72 10.03
CA VAL A 136 11.52 -0.27 9.77
C VAL A 136 10.12 0.20 10.13
N SER A 137 9.99 1.44 10.57
CA SER A 137 8.70 2.05 10.85
C SER A 137 7.81 2.05 9.61
N GLU A 138 6.62 1.45 9.72
CA GLU A 138 5.62 1.44 8.66
C GLU A 138 5.24 2.86 8.25
N TYR A 139 4.99 3.73 9.22
CA TYR A 139 4.64 5.13 8.98
C TYR A 139 5.71 5.88 8.19
N GLU A 140 6.99 5.71 8.56
CA GLU A 140 8.09 6.35 7.83
C GLU A 140 8.23 5.80 6.41
N THR A 141 8.04 4.50 6.24
CA THR A 141 8.08 3.86 4.91
C THR A 141 6.98 4.41 4.02
N LEU A 142 5.73 4.50 4.51
CA LEU A 142 4.61 5.07 3.76
C LEU A 142 4.84 6.54 3.40
N SER A 143 5.35 7.34 4.34
CA SER A 143 5.68 8.75 4.08
C SER A 143 6.75 8.92 2.98
N ARG A 144 7.75 8.03 2.95
CA ARG A 144 8.76 8.00 1.87
C ARG A 144 8.14 7.60 0.52
N VAL A 145 7.25 6.61 0.53
CA VAL A 145 6.49 6.20 -0.67
C VAL A 145 5.68 7.36 -1.22
N ASP A 146 4.93 8.07 -0.37
CA ASP A 146 4.14 9.23 -0.78
C ASP A 146 5.03 10.35 -1.35
N SER A 147 6.22 10.55 -0.77
CA SER A 147 7.21 11.51 -1.27
C SER A 147 7.72 11.12 -2.66
N VAL A 148 7.99 9.83 -2.91
CA VAL A 148 8.39 9.32 -4.23
C VAL A 148 7.28 9.50 -5.25
N ILE A 149 6.03 9.21 -4.88
CA ILE A 149 4.87 9.41 -5.75
C ILE A 149 4.72 10.90 -6.10
N ALA A 150 4.80 11.78 -5.10
CA ALA A 150 4.69 13.22 -5.31
C ALA A 150 5.79 13.79 -6.23
N ALA A 151 7.02 13.24 -6.13
CA ALA A 151 8.15 13.66 -6.95
C ALA A 151 8.11 13.14 -8.39
N ASN A 152 7.32 12.09 -8.66
CA ASN A 152 7.25 11.42 -9.96
C ASN A 152 5.86 11.51 -10.61
N GLN A 153 5.17 12.63 -10.42
CA GLN A 153 3.91 12.90 -11.12
C GLN A 153 4.18 13.08 -12.61
N GLY A 154 3.31 12.50 -13.45
CA GLY A 154 3.42 12.52 -14.91
C GLY A 154 2.04 12.45 -15.56
N ASP A 155 1.96 11.90 -16.77
CA ASP A 155 0.70 11.78 -17.52
C ASP A 155 -0.21 10.69 -16.91
N ALA A 156 0.37 9.56 -16.48
CA ALA A 156 -0.40 8.54 -15.79
C ALA A 156 -0.77 8.99 -14.37
N ALA A 157 -2.04 8.80 -14.01
CA ALA A 157 -2.50 9.01 -12.65
C ALA A 157 -1.94 7.93 -11.73
N ILE A 158 -1.45 8.34 -10.54
CA ILE A 158 -0.87 7.43 -9.56
C ILE A 158 -1.82 7.30 -8.37
N LEU A 159 -2.14 6.07 -8.00
CA LEU A 159 -2.90 5.71 -6.82
C LEU A 159 -2.05 4.81 -5.93
N ASN A 160 -2.07 5.04 -4.63
CA ASN A 160 -1.44 4.18 -3.65
C ASN A 160 -2.48 3.35 -2.89
N GLY A 161 -2.09 2.19 -2.38
CA GLY A 161 -2.98 1.31 -1.64
C GLY A 161 -2.24 0.18 -0.92
N GLY A 162 -3.02 -0.65 -0.27
CA GLY A 162 -2.55 -1.78 0.53
C GLY A 162 -2.99 -1.68 1.99
N LEU A 163 -2.88 -2.80 2.72
CA LEU A 163 -3.26 -2.86 4.13
C LEU A 163 -2.58 -1.80 5.01
N PRO A 164 -1.29 -1.47 4.82
CA PRO A 164 -0.62 -0.42 5.58
C PRO A 164 -1.29 0.94 5.44
N TYR A 165 -1.70 1.34 4.25
CA TYR A 165 -2.43 2.59 4.02
C TYR A 165 -3.80 2.59 4.69
N ILE A 166 -4.52 1.45 4.64
CA ILE A 166 -5.82 1.31 5.32
C ILE A 166 -5.63 1.46 6.84
N ARG A 167 -4.61 0.83 7.44
CA ARG A 167 -4.32 0.98 8.87
C ARG A 167 -3.99 2.41 9.24
N GLN A 168 -3.14 3.08 8.46
CA GLN A 168 -2.78 4.48 8.70
C GLN A 168 -4.01 5.39 8.64
N PHE A 169 -4.89 5.19 7.66
CA PHE A 169 -6.13 5.95 7.51
C PHE A 169 -7.06 5.75 8.72
N ILE A 170 -7.33 4.49 9.10
CA ILE A 170 -8.17 4.17 10.27
C ILE A 170 -7.58 4.78 11.55
N THR A 171 -6.28 4.67 11.76
CA THR A 171 -5.64 5.22 12.97
C THR A 171 -5.74 6.74 13.02
N SER A 172 -5.57 7.41 11.88
CA SER A 172 -5.69 8.87 11.78
C SER A 172 -7.11 9.32 12.11
N ASP A 173 -8.11 8.67 11.52
CA ASP A 173 -9.53 9.01 11.73
C ASP A 173 -9.96 8.77 13.18
N VAL A 174 -9.61 7.62 13.76
CA VAL A 174 -9.93 7.31 15.16
C VAL A 174 -9.30 8.33 16.11
N ASN A 175 -8.05 8.72 15.89
CA ASN A 175 -7.39 9.73 16.71
C ASN A 175 -8.05 11.10 16.56
N HIS A 176 -8.43 11.49 15.36
CA HIS A 176 -9.12 12.75 15.11
C HIS A 176 -10.49 12.79 15.80
N ASP A 177 -11.29 11.73 15.66
CA ASP A 177 -12.57 11.59 16.31
C ASP A 177 -12.44 11.61 17.83
N ALA A 178 -11.46 10.92 18.40
CA ALA A 178 -11.20 10.91 19.84
C ALA A 178 -10.88 12.32 20.37
N LEU A 179 -10.07 13.10 19.65
CA LEU A 179 -9.72 14.47 20.02
C LEU A 179 -10.93 15.42 20.06
N ILE A 180 -11.97 15.14 19.29
CA ILE A 180 -13.22 15.93 19.25
C ILE A 180 -14.23 15.39 20.25
N LEU A 181 -14.45 14.06 20.26
CA LEU A 181 -15.51 13.43 21.03
C LEU A 181 -15.22 13.43 22.54
N ILE A 182 -13.95 13.24 22.95
CA ILE A 182 -13.59 13.22 24.39
C ILE A 182 -13.85 14.58 25.04
N PRO A 183 -13.38 15.73 24.53
CA PRO A 183 -13.71 17.03 25.10
C PRO A 183 -15.21 17.33 25.06
N LEU A 184 -15.89 16.97 23.97
CA LEU A 184 -17.32 17.16 23.86
C LEU A 184 -18.10 16.36 24.91
N ALA A 185 -17.77 15.09 25.10
CA ALA A 185 -18.37 14.24 26.12
C ALA A 185 -18.13 14.82 27.52
N LEU A 186 -16.91 15.32 27.80
CA LEU A 186 -16.57 15.96 29.07
C LEU A 186 -17.40 17.23 29.31
N VAL A 187 -17.56 18.08 28.30
CA VAL A 187 -18.42 19.28 28.41
C VAL A 187 -19.86 18.92 28.70
N ILE A 188 -20.41 17.90 28.01
CA ILE A 188 -21.78 17.43 28.23
C ILE A 188 -21.91 16.88 29.68
N MET A 189 -20.96 16.05 30.10
CA MET A 189 -20.95 15.48 31.45
C MET A 189 -20.91 16.59 32.54
N LEU A 190 -20.02 17.57 32.38
CA LEU A 190 -19.92 18.70 33.31
C LEU A 190 -21.19 19.54 33.31
N THR A 191 -21.82 19.72 32.16
CA THR A 191 -23.08 20.47 32.06
C THR A 191 -24.21 19.74 32.77
N VAL A 192 -24.34 18.43 32.59
CA VAL A 192 -25.34 17.61 33.29
C VAL A 192 -25.12 17.60 34.79
N LEU A 193 -23.85 17.46 35.24
CA LEU A 193 -23.50 17.54 36.65
C LEU A 193 -23.87 18.92 37.28
N LYS A 194 -23.57 20.00 36.57
CA LYS A 194 -23.93 21.34 37.01
C LYS A 194 -25.44 21.52 37.14
N LEU A 195 -26.21 21.03 36.18
CA LEU A 195 -27.67 21.11 36.20
C LEU A 195 -28.27 20.26 37.35
N SER A 196 -27.66 19.10 37.62
CA SER A 196 -28.12 18.16 38.65
C SER A 196 -27.76 18.60 40.08
N LEU A 197 -26.55 19.16 40.28
CA LEU A 197 -26.03 19.52 41.62
C LEU A 197 -26.25 21.00 41.96
N GLY A 198 -26.59 21.84 41.01
CA GLY A 198 -26.94 23.25 41.21
C GLY A 198 -25.77 24.19 41.60
N ASP A 199 -24.59 23.63 41.92
CA ASP A 199 -23.41 24.41 42.36
C ASP A 199 -22.13 23.96 41.66
N TRP A 200 -21.31 24.92 41.19
CA TRP A 200 -20.04 24.66 40.54
C TRP A 200 -19.00 23.98 41.44
N ARG A 201 -19.04 24.24 42.76
CA ARG A 201 -18.10 23.63 43.71
C ARG A 201 -18.26 22.11 43.77
N SER A 202 -19.48 21.62 43.69
CA SER A 202 -19.81 20.20 43.74
C SER A 202 -19.39 19.44 42.46
N VAL A 203 -19.21 20.16 41.32
CA VAL A 203 -18.76 19.56 40.07
C VAL A 203 -17.26 19.23 40.08
N PHE A 204 -16.45 19.99 40.88
CA PHE A 204 -15.00 19.80 40.94
C PHE A 204 -14.53 18.80 42.02
N ILE A 205 -15.40 18.44 42.97
CA ILE A 205 -15.06 17.49 44.04
C ILE A 205 -14.57 16.13 43.57
N PRO A 206 -15.15 15.52 42.50
CA PRO A 206 -14.69 14.21 41.99
C PRO A 206 -13.32 14.25 41.31
N PHE A 207 -12.76 15.43 41.02
CA PHE A 207 -11.49 15.61 40.33
C PHE A 207 -10.33 16.01 41.23
N THR A 208 -10.56 16.13 42.52
CA THR A 208 -9.55 16.34 43.58
C THR A 208 -9.31 15.07 44.38
#